data_36e211845b7185b5d265a931e40403e4
#
_entry.id   36e211845b7185b5d265a931e40403e4
#
_cell.length_a   1.000
_cell.length_b   1.000
_cell.length_c   1.000
_cell.angle_alpha   90.00
_cell.angle_beta   90.00
_cell.angle_gamma   90.00
#
_symmetry.space_group_name_H-M   'P 1'
#
loop_
_entity.id
_entity.type
_entity.pdbx_description
1 polymer ?
#
loop_
_entity_poly.entity_id
_entity_poly.type
_entity_poly.pdbx_seq_one_letter_code
_entity_poly.pdbx_strand_id
1 'polypeptide(L)'
;QVVQTSAVALFAKPSADYADKLAQAQDCLRQAAALGAVTQANSLGVEDMVITHIAQQLQLNLPVFVLDTGRLHTETLALLERLQAQEGVDVTVYHPQAEAVRDYIRQHGQDALYDSIALRKQCCDMRKMEPLARALAGQKGWVTGLRREQSSARAAVPLVDTSEPRTKFNPLANWTQGDVWHYVAEHGVDTNPLHDQFYPSIGCAPCTRPVTLGEDFRAGRWWWEDENAKECGLHVQKSKH
;
A
#
# COMPACT_ATOMS: atom_id res chain seq x y z
N GLN A 1 5.97 10.81 -32.13
CA GLN A 1 6.34 10.73 -30.71
C GLN A 1 5.07 10.49 -29.91
N VAL A 2 4.96 9.31 -29.31
CA VAL A 2 3.88 9.03 -28.35
C VAL A 2 4.20 9.85 -27.10
N VAL A 3 3.42 10.86 -26.80
CA VAL A 3 3.54 11.63 -25.56
C VAL A 3 3.08 10.70 -24.42
N GLN A 4 4.03 10.19 -23.66
CA GLN A 4 3.71 9.38 -22.49
C GLN A 4 3.10 10.29 -21.43
N THR A 5 1.81 10.13 -21.17
CA THR A 5 1.09 10.94 -20.18
C THR A 5 1.41 10.40 -18.78
N SER A 6 1.98 11.24 -17.91
CA SER A 6 2.30 10.86 -16.54
C SER A 6 1.07 10.86 -15.63
N ALA A 7 1.10 10.10 -14.55
CA ALA A 7 0.06 10.10 -13.53
C ALA A 7 -0.09 11.49 -12.88
N VAL A 8 1.02 12.22 -12.67
CA VAL A 8 0.99 13.61 -12.21
C VAL A 8 0.19 14.49 -13.16
N ALA A 9 0.46 14.42 -14.47
CA ALA A 9 -0.25 15.22 -15.46
C ALA A 9 -1.75 14.90 -15.53
N LEU A 10 -2.12 13.63 -15.31
CA LEU A 10 -3.52 13.19 -15.36
C LEU A 10 -4.31 13.52 -14.10
N PHE A 11 -3.70 13.40 -12.92
CA PHE A 11 -4.43 13.32 -11.65
C PHE A 11 -4.10 14.41 -10.65
N ALA A 12 -2.97 15.12 -10.77
CA ALA A 12 -2.57 16.13 -9.81
C ALA A 12 -3.58 17.31 -9.80
N LYS A 13 -4.43 17.33 -8.77
CA LYS A 13 -5.42 18.36 -8.54
C LYS A 13 -5.75 18.44 -7.05
N PRO A 14 -5.25 19.47 -6.34
CA PRO A 14 -5.50 19.56 -4.91
C PRO A 14 -6.97 19.89 -4.62
N SER A 15 -7.51 19.32 -3.54
CA SER A 15 -8.78 19.71 -2.95
C SER A 15 -8.69 21.15 -2.41
N ALA A 16 -9.84 21.80 -2.27
CA ALA A 16 -9.90 23.15 -1.68
C ALA A 16 -9.34 23.21 -0.26
N ASP A 17 -9.46 22.11 0.52
CA ASP A 17 -8.97 21.97 1.88
C ASP A 17 -7.65 21.17 1.98
N TYR A 18 -6.89 21.07 0.90
CA TYR A 18 -5.64 20.31 0.84
C TYR A 18 -4.64 20.70 1.95
N ALA A 19 -4.50 21.99 2.25
CA ALA A 19 -3.58 22.44 3.29
C ALA A 19 -3.97 21.87 4.68
N ASP A 20 -5.25 21.83 5.00
CA ASP A 20 -5.76 21.25 6.24
C ASP A 20 -5.55 19.73 6.27
N LYS A 21 -5.77 19.06 5.15
CA LYS A 21 -5.53 17.62 5.00
C LYS A 21 -4.06 17.28 5.18
N LEU A 22 -3.15 18.08 4.64
CA LEU A 22 -1.72 17.90 4.84
C LEU A 22 -1.33 18.07 6.33
N ALA A 23 -1.85 19.11 6.99
CA ALA A 23 -1.63 19.33 8.41
C ALA A 23 -2.14 18.17 9.26
N GLN A 24 -3.31 17.63 8.95
CA GLN A 24 -3.87 16.45 9.62
C GLN A 24 -3.01 15.20 9.40
N ALA A 25 -2.48 15.00 8.20
CA ALA A 25 -1.59 13.88 7.91
C ALA A 25 -0.28 13.99 8.71
N GLN A 26 0.29 15.17 8.79
CA GLN A 26 1.49 15.44 9.59
C GLN A 26 1.25 15.19 11.08
N ASP A 27 0.13 15.64 11.62
CA ASP A 27 -0.23 15.42 13.03
C ASP A 27 -0.47 13.94 13.32
N CYS A 28 -1.13 13.23 12.41
CA CYS A 28 -1.34 11.77 12.51
C CYS A 28 -0.01 11.03 12.59
N LEU A 29 0.96 11.39 11.75
CA LEU A 29 2.29 10.77 11.76
C LEU A 29 3.08 11.12 13.03
N ARG A 30 2.97 12.36 13.54
CA ARG A 30 3.57 12.72 14.83
C ARG A 30 2.98 11.91 15.99
N GLN A 31 1.67 11.68 16.00
CA GLN A 31 1.02 10.83 16.99
C GLN A 31 1.53 9.38 16.91
N ALA A 32 1.69 8.85 15.70
CA ALA A 32 2.25 7.52 15.48
C ALA A 32 3.67 7.41 16.05
N ALA A 33 4.55 8.35 15.73
CA ALA A 33 5.91 8.37 16.22
C ALA A 33 5.97 8.52 17.75
N ALA A 34 5.11 9.35 18.32
CA ALA A 34 5.04 9.58 19.77
C ALA A 34 4.55 8.35 20.55
N LEU A 35 3.71 7.50 19.97
CA LEU A 35 3.27 6.25 20.60
C LEU A 35 4.45 5.31 20.87
N GLY A 36 5.49 5.34 20.03
CA GLY A 36 6.61 4.42 20.07
C GLY A 36 6.22 3.01 19.61
N ALA A 37 7.18 2.20 19.23
CA ALA A 37 6.93 0.85 18.68
C ALA A 37 5.83 0.87 17.59
N VAL A 38 5.95 1.78 16.63
CA VAL A 38 5.09 1.92 15.46
C VAL A 38 5.95 1.82 14.21
N THR A 39 5.48 1.10 13.21
CA THR A 39 6.16 0.92 11.93
C THR A 39 5.21 1.29 10.77
N GLN A 40 5.77 1.77 9.68
CA GLN A 40 4.99 2.05 8.46
C GLN A 40 5.04 0.87 7.51
N ALA A 41 3.87 0.40 7.07
CA ALA A 41 3.76 -0.50 5.93
C ALA A 41 3.92 0.29 4.63
N ASN A 42 4.89 -0.08 3.80
CA ASN A 42 5.08 0.53 2.49
C ASN A 42 4.96 -0.53 1.39
N SER A 43 3.91 -0.43 0.61
CA SER A 43 3.65 -1.32 -0.53
C SER A 43 4.33 -0.86 -1.82
N LEU A 44 5.10 0.26 -1.77
CA LEU A 44 5.70 0.93 -2.92
C LEU A 44 4.67 1.57 -3.88
N GLY A 45 3.40 1.59 -3.50
CA GLY A 45 2.38 2.43 -4.11
C GLY A 45 2.56 3.90 -3.76
N VAL A 46 1.95 4.79 -4.52
CA VAL A 46 2.16 6.24 -4.38
C VAL A 46 1.79 6.77 -3.01
N GLU A 47 0.70 6.29 -2.41
CA GLU A 47 0.25 6.72 -1.08
C GLU A 47 1.32 6.45 -0.03
N ASP A 48 1.91 5.27 -0.04
CA ASP A 48 2.92 4.86 0.92
C ASP A 48 4.24 5.60 0.72
N MET A 49 4.61 5.89 -0.53
CA MET A 49 5.78 6.70 -0.85
C MET A 49 5.60 8.15 -0.37
N VAL A 50 4.40 8.72 -0.50
CA VAL A 50 4.06 10.05 0.04
C VAL A 50 4.18 10.07 1.57
N ILE A 51 3.65 9.06 2.25
CA ILE A 51 3.73 8.94 3.72
C ILE A 51 5.19 8.87 4.18
N THR A 52 6.00 8.04 3.56
CA THR A 52 7.43 7.94 3.88
C THR A 52 8.13 9.28 3.69
N HIS A 53 7.82 10.00 2.62
CA HIS A 53 8.39 11.33 2.36
C HIS A 53 7.97 12.36 3.44
N ILE A 54 6.70 12.41 3.80
CA ILE A 54 6.21 13.32 4.87
C ILE A 54 6.92 13.01 6.18
N ALA A 55 7.00 11.75 6.58
CA ALA A 55 7.67 11.34 7.82
C ALA A 55 9.16 11.73 7.82
N GLN A 56 9.84 11.60 6.69
CA GLN A 56 11.23 11.97 6.51
C GLN A 56 11.41 13.49 6.61
N GLN A 57 10.55 14.28 5.99
CA GLN A 57 10.59 15.75 6.10
C GLN A 57 10.38 16.23 7.52
N LEU A 58 9.55 15.55 8.30
CA LEU A 58 9.30 15.83 9.72
C LEU A 58 10.40 15.25 10.64
N GLN A 59 11.37 14.53 10.10
CA GLN A 59 12.43 13.85 10.84
C GLN A 59 11.90 12.92 11.95
N LEU A 60 10.82 12.22 11.67
CA LEU A 60 10.20 11.28 12.59
C LEU A 60 10.96 9.95 12.62
N ASN A 61 11.08 9.36 13.80
CA ASN A 61 11.55 7.99 13.96
C ASN A 61 10.39 7.02 13.68
N LEU A 62 10.23 6.66 12.42
CA LEU A 62 9.17 5.79 11.95
C LEU A 62 9.76 4.75 10.99
N PRO A 63 10.19 3.59 11.50
CA PRO A 63 10.73 2.53 10.66
C PRO A 63 9.70 2.07 9.61
N VAL A 64 10.20 1.69 8.44
CA VAL A 64 9.42 1.24 7.30
C VAL A 64 9.64 -0.24 7.09
N PHE A 65 8.59 -1.00 6.81
CA PHE A 65 8.72 -2.36 6.30
C PHE A 65 8.07 -2.52 4.94
N VAL A 66 8.63 -3.41 4.15
CA VAL A 66 8.12 -3.78 2.83
C VAL A 66 7.93 -5.30 2.81
N LEU A 67 6.80 -5.75 2.27
CA LEU A 67 6.54 -7.16 2.03
C LEU A 67 6.93 -7.49 0.58
N ASP A 68 8.08 -8.12 0.39
CA ASP A 68 8.44 -8.69 -0.90
C ASP A 68 7.85 -10.09 -1.01
N THR A 69 6.77 -10.19 -1.76
CA THR A 69 6.01 -11.43 -1.92
C THR A 69 6.69 -12.47 -2.81
N GLY A 70 7.80 -12.10 -3.47
CA GLY A 70 8.46 -12.90 -4.50
C GLY A 70 7.76 -12.86 -5.85
N ARG A 71 6.67 -12.10 -6.00
CA ARG A 71 5.93 -11.94 -7.25
C ARG A 71 5.60 -10.48 -7.57
N LEU A 72 6.42 -9.55 -7.11
CA LEU A 72 6.29 -8.14 -7.44
C LEU A 72 6.75 -7.88 -8.88
N HIS A 73 6.21 -6.80 -9.47
CA HIS A 73 6.71 -6.30 -10.76
C HIS A 73 8.18 -5.86 -10.65
N THR A 74 8.91 -5.98 -11.74
CA THR A 74 10.32 -5.53 -11.82
C THR A 74 10.46 -4.04 -11.45
N GLU A 75 9.55 -3.20 -11.88
CA GLU A 75 9.51 -1.76 -11.60
C GLU A 75 9.32 -1.49 -10.11
N THR A 76 8.50 -2.32 -9.44
CA THR A 76 8.29 -2.24 -7.99
C THR A 76 9.56 -2.63 -7.23
N LEU A 77 10.24 -3.68 -7.66
CA LEU A 77 11.52 -4.11 -7.06
C LEU A 77 12.61 -3.06 -7.23
N ALA A 78 12.67 -2.39 -8.39
CA ALA A 78 13.61 -1.30 -8.64
C ALA A 78 13.35 -0.11 -7.72
N LEU A 79 12.08 0.24 -7.47
CA LEU A 79 11.72 1.28 -6.50
C LEU A 79 12.13 0.89 -5.07
N LEU A 80 11.97 -0.38 -4.70
CA LEU A 80 12.42 -0.89 -3.41
C LEU A 80 13.93 -0.68 -3.22
N GLU A 81 14.73 -0.97 -4.21
CA GLU A 81 16.19 -0.75 -4.16
C GLU A 81 16.52 0.73 -3.96
N ARG A 82 15.84 1.63 -4.66
CA ARG A 82 16.02 3.08 -4.49
C ARG A 82 15.61 3.54 -3.09
N LEU A 83 14.52 3.02 -2.56
CA LEU A 83 14.06 3.35 -1.21
C LEU A 83 15.05 2.88 -0.14
N GLN A 84 15.60 1.68 -0.28
CA GLN A 84 16.63 1.14 0.64
C GLN A 84 17.93 1.95 0.60
N ALA A 85 18.28 2.53 -0.55
CA ALA A 85 19.47 3.36 -0.71
C ALA A 85 19.29 4.79 -0.19
N GLN A 86 18.06 5.22 0.13
CA GLN A 86 17.75 6.57 0.55
C GLN A 86 18.21 6.82 2.00
N GLU A 87 18.99 7.88 2.22
CA GLU A 87 19.41 8.27 3.56
C GLU A 87 18.22 8.68 4.43
N GLY A 88 18.26 8.33 5.71
CA GLY A 88 17.24 8.68 6.69
C GLY A 88 15.97 7.84 6.64
N VAL A 89 15.93 6.82 5.81
CA VAL A 89 14.82 5.86 5.77
C VAL A 89 15.32 4.51 6.24
N ASP A 90 14.74 4.00 7.31
CA ASP A 90 15.05 2.67 7.87
C ASP A 90 14.04 1.66 7.29
N VAL A 91 14.48 0.83 6.35
CA VAL A 91 13.65 -0.13 5.63
C VAL A 91 14.03 -1.56 5.99
N THR A 92 13.06 -2.34 6.46
CA THR A 92 13.19 -3.79 6.62
C THR A 92 12.30 -4.51 5.63
N VAL A 93 12.85 -5.46 4.90
CA VAL A 93 12.12 -6.26 3.91
C VAL A 93 11.79 -7.63 4.49
N TYR A 94 10.53 -8.04 4.39
CA TYR A 94 10.05 -9.34 4.82
C TYR A 94 9.66 -10.17 3.62
N HIS A 95 10.10 -11.42 3.62
CA HIS A 95 9.82 -12.40 2.56
C HIS A 95 8.93 -13.53 3.10
N PRO A 96 8.13 -14.18 2.24
CA PRO A 96 7.41 -15.39 2.63
C PRO A 96 8.41 -16.50 2.98
N GLN A 97 7.98 -17.44 3.82
CA GLN A 97 8.76 -18.62 4.15
C GLN A 97 8.96 -19.48 2.88
N ALA A 98 10.21 -19.73 2.50
CA ALA A 98 10.53 -20.43 1.24
C ALA A 98 9.93 -21.84 1.19
N GLU A 99 9.87 -22.55 2.31
CA GLU A 99 9.26 -23.87 2.41
C GLU A 99 7.75 -23.84 2.14
N ALA A 100 7.03 -22.87 2.72
CA ALA A 100 5.60 -22.71 2.50
C ALA A 100 5.29 -22.41 1.02
N VAL A 101 6.11 -21.59 0.37
CA VAL A 101 5.97 -21.28 -1.06
C VAL A 101 6.18 -22.53 -1.91
N ARG A 102 7.24 -23.30 -1.63
CA ARG A 102 7.52 -24.56 -2.36
C ARG A 102 6.39 -25.56 -2.20
N ASP A 103 5.85 -25.72 -0.99
CA ASP A 103 4.77 -26.67 -0.70
C ASP A 103 3.47 -26.25 -1.42
N TYR A 104 3.13 -24.97 -1.41
CA TYR A 104 1.97 -24.45 -2.13
C TYR A 104 2.08 -24.72 -3.64
N ILE A 105 3.23 -24.42 -4.25
CA ILE A 105 3.46 -24.62 -5.69
C ILE A 105 3.43 -26.11 -6.01
N ARG A 106 4.00 -26.97 -5.17
CA ARG A 106 3.99 -28.43 -5.36
C ARG A 106 2.59 -29.02 -5.32
N GLN A 107 1.72 -28.53 -4.41
CA GLN A 107 0.37 -29.06 -4.22
C GLN A 107 -0.61 -28.50 -5.26
N HIS A 108 -0.48 -27.26 -5.67
CA HIS A 108 -1.50 -26.53 -6.41
C HIS A 108 -1.02 -25.95 -7.75
N GLY A 109 0.29 -25.85 -7.98
CA GLY A 109 0.87 -25.17 -9.15
C GLY A 109 1.11 -23.69 -8.90
N GLN A 110 1.98 -23.09 -9.71
CA GLN A 110 2.40 -21.71 -9.55
C GLN A 110 1.27 -20.69 -9.81
N ASP A 111 0.35 -21.01 -10.72
CA ASP A 111 -0.74 -20.14 -11.13
C ASP A 111 -2.10 -20.56 -10.52
N ALA A 112 -2.08 -21.37 -9.47
CA ALA A 112 -3.28 -21.84 -8.77
C ALA A 112 -4.14 -20.71 -8.20
N LEU A 113 -3.57 -19.53 -7.97
CA LEU A 113 -4.29 -18.34 -7.51
C LEU A 113 -5.45 -17.93 -8.44
N TYR A 114 -5.39 -18.30 -9.74
CA TYR A 114 -6.47 -18.05 -10.71
C TYR A 114 -7.59 -19.07 -10.65
N ASP A 115 -7.38 -20.22 -10.02
CA ASP A 115 -8.32 -21.36 -10.06
C ASP A 115 -9.50 -21.18 -9.11
N SER A 116 -9.29 -20.51 -7.97
CA SER A 116 -10.36 -20.21 -7.01
C SER A 116 -10.00 -19.05 -6.08
N ILE A 117 -11.02 -18.42 -5.49
CA ILE A 117 -10.85 -17.39 -4.45
C ILE A 117 -10.12 -17.99 -3.24
N ALA A 118 -10.43 -19.22 -2.84
CA ALA A 118 -9.78 -19.89 -1.72
C ALA A 118 -8.28 -20.05 -1.95
N LEU A 119 -7.86 -20.51 -3.13
CA LEU A 119 -6.45 -20.66 -3.49
C LEU A 119 -5.74 -19.31 -3.61
N ARG A 120 -6.41 -18.28 -4.13
CA ARG A 120 -5.87 -16.92 -4.16
C ARG A 120 -5.66 -16.36 -2.75
N LYS A 121 -6.63 -16.54 -1.85
CA LYS A 121 -6.51 -16.12 -0.44
C LYS A 121 -5.40 -16.88 0.28
N GLN A 122 -5.24 -18.17 0.04
CA GLN A 122 -4.14 -18.96 0.58
C GLN A 122 -2.78 -18.45 0.08
N CYS A 123 -2.67 -18.06 -1.18
CA CYS A 123 -1.48 -17.42 -1.73
C CYS A 123 -1.18 -16.09 -1.01
N CYS A 124 -2.20 -15.24 -0.79
CA CYS A 124 -2.05 -14.00 -0.05
C CYS A 124 -1.66 -14.24 1.42
N ASP A 125 -2.25 -15.22 2.09
CA ASP A 125 -1.91 -15.56 3.47
C ASP A 125 -0.43 -15.96 3.61
N MET A 126 0.04 -16.81 2.72
CA MET A 126 1.41 -17.27 2.69
C MET A 126 2.41 -16.16 2.37
N ARG A 127 2.09 -15.32 1.37
CA ARG A 127 3.01 -14.31 0.83
C ARG A 127 2.94 -12.96 1.53
N LYS A 128 1.84 -12.65 2.18
CA LYS A 128 1.58 -11.34 2.81
C LYS A 128 1.22 -11.45 4.28
N MET A 129 0.24 -12.25 4.65
CA MET A 129 -0.32 -12.24 6.01
C MET A 129 0.65 -12.80 7.04
N GLU A 130 1.35 -13.88 6.72
CA GLU A 130 2.38 -14.42 7.62
C GLU A 130 3.57 -13.45 7.74
N PRO A 131 4.16 -12.92 6.64
CA PRO A 131 5.20 -11.90 6.76
C PRO A 131 4.74 -10.61 7.47
N LEU A 132 3.50 -10.19 7.28
CA LEU A 132 2.92 -9.06 8.00
C LEU A 132 2.90 -9.31 9.51
N ALA A 133 2.50 -10.50 9.94
CA ALA A 133 2.48 -10.86 11.35
C ALA A 133 3.88 -10.76 11.98
N ARG A 134 4.92 -11.15 11.26
CA ARG A 134 6.32 -10.98 11.70
C ARG A 134 6.74 -9.51 11.77
N ALA A 135 6.36 -8.72 10.77
CA ALA A 135 6.67 -7.29 10.73
C ALA A 135 6.01 -6.51 11.88
N LEU A 136 4.81 -6.92 12.28
CA LEU A 136 4.03 -6.27 13.34
C LEU A 136 4.28 -6.86 14.74
N ALA A 137 5.04 -7.93 14.86
CA ALA A 137 5.33 -8.54 16.16
C ALA A 137 6.01 -7.51 17.09
N GLY A 138 5.46 -7.33 18.29
CA GLY A 138 5.96 -6.36 19.27
C GLY A 138 5.63 -4.90 18.97
N GLN A 139 4.94 -4.60 17.87
CA GLN A 139 4.51 -3.23 17.55
C GLN A 139 3.23 -2.87 18.29
N LYS A 140 3.12 -1.63 18.76
CA LYS A 140 1.90 -1.05 19.36
C LYS A 140 0.93 -0.54 18.32
N GLY A 141 1.42 -0.21 17.15
CA GLY A 141 0.63 0.29 16.03
C GLY A 141 1.38 0.24 14.72
N TRP A 142 0.72 0.62 13.66
CA TRP A 142 1.30 0.70 12.32
C TRP A 142 0.61 1.76 11.47
N VAL A 143 1.33 2.24 10.47
CA VAL A 143 0.87 3.27 9.53
C VAL A 143 0.58 2.62 8.19
N THR A 144 -0.56 2.96 7.60
CA THR A 144 -0.99 2.45 6.29
C THR A 144 -1.37 3.58 5.35
N GLY A 145 -1.40 3.28 4.05
CA GLY A 145 -1.81 4.19 2.98
C GLY A 145 -3.29 4.12 2.60
N LEU A 146 -4.15 3.63 3.48
CA LEU A 146 -5.58 3.55 3.22
C LEU A 146 -6.20 4.92 2.97
N ARG A 147 -7.02 5.02 1.94
CA ARG A 147 -7.84 6.20 1.62
C ARG A 147 -9.31 5.78 1.45
N ARG A 148 -10.22 6.61 1.93
CA ARG A 148 -11.68 6.37 1.81
C ARG A 148 -12.13 6.26 0.35
N GLU A 149 -11.50 7.01 -0.55
CA GLU A 149 -11.82 7.06 -1.98
C GLU A 149 -11.41 5.78 -2.73
N GLN A 150 -10.55 4.93 -2.17
CA GLN A 150 -9.98 3.76 -2.87
C GLN A 150 -11.01 2.67 -3.18
N SER A 151 -12.00 2.48 -2.33
CA SER A 151 -13.08 1.53 -2.53
C SER A 151 -14.25 1.80 -1.57
N SER A 152 -15.43 1.25 -1.85
CA SER A 152 -16.58 1.32 -0.95
C SER A 152 -16.31 0.64 0.39
N ALA A 153 -15.53 -0.43 0.42
CA ALA A 153 -15.12 -1.11 1.65
C ALA A 153 -14.26 -0.22 2.57
N ARG A 154 -13.60 0.80 2.02
CA ARG A 154 -12.72 1.73 2.74
C ARG A 154 -13.37 3.08 3.07
N ALA A 155 -14.64 3.28 2.68
CA ALA A 155 -15.34 4.57 2.78
C ALA A 155 -15.41 5.15 4.20
N ALA A 156 -15.34 4.32 5.24
CA ALA A 156 -15.42 4.72 6.64
C ALA A 156 -14.07 4.66 7.41
N VAL A 157 -12.95 4.51 6.70
CA VAL A 157 -11.62 4.43 7.33
C VAL A 157 -11.32 5.71 8.12
N PRO A 158 -11.03 5.63 9.44
CA PRO A 158 -10.65 6.78 10.24
C PRO A 158 -9.17 7.10 10.11
N LEU A 159 -8.77 8.31 10.46
CA LEU A 159 -7.35 8.69 10.55
C LEU A 159 -6.60 7.87 11.58
N VAL A 160 -7.23 7.61 12.72
CA VAL A 160 -6.67 6.76 13.79
C VAL A 160 -7.71 5.72 14.16
N ASP A 161 -7.37 4.46 14.02
CA ASP A 161 -8.24 3.34 14.32
C ASP A 161 -7.69 2.55 15.52
N THR A 162 -8.44 2.58 16.61
CA THR A 162 -8.13 1.89 17.87
C THR A 162 -9.02 0.68 18.11
N SER A 163 -9.80 0.25 17.13
CA SER A 163 -10.75 -0.87 17.24
C SER A 163 -10.07 -2.23 17.41
N GLU A 164 -8.81 -2.34 17.03
CA GLU A 164 -7.98 -3.54 17.22
C GLU A 164 -6.88 -3.28 18.27
N PRO A 165 -6.22 -4.32 18.79
CA PRO A 165 -5.17 -4.16 19.80
C PRO A 165 -4.00 -3.27 19.36
N ARG A 166 -3.62 -3.34 18.07
CA ARG A 166 -2.66 -2.40 17.48
C ARG A 166 -3.40 -1.21 16.91
N THR A 167 -2.97 -0.01 17.28
CA THR A 167 -3.49 1.21 16.67
C THR A 167 -3.08 1.29 15.20
N LYS A 168 -4.04 1.57 14.32
CA LYS A 168 -3.81 1.74 12.90
C LYS A 168 -3.92 3.21 12.54
N PHE A 169 -2.85 3.77 11.99
CA PHE A 169 -2.79 5.17 11.58
C PHE A 169 -2.92 5.25 10.06
N ASN A 170 -3.92 6.02 9.60
CA ASN A 170 -4.22 6.21 8.18
C ASN A 170 -4.12 7.70 7.82
N PRO A 171 -2.91 8.26 7.70
CA PRO A 171 -2.74 9.70 7.58
C PRO A 171 -3.35 10.29 6.31
N LEU A 172 -3.53 9.51 5.25
CA LEU A 172 -4.12 9.94 3.99
C LEU A 172 -5.60 9.55 3.86
N ALA A 173 -6.27 9.14 4.93
CA ALA A 173 -7.62 8.58 4.88
C ALA A 173 -8.63 9.46 4.13
N ASN A 174 -8.55 10.78 4.29
CA ASN A 174 -9.44 11.76 3.66
C ASN A 174 -8.85 12.43 2.40
N TRP A 175 -7.70 11.97 1.91
CA TRP A 175 -7.09 12.51 0.70
C TRP A 175 -7.77 11.95 -0.55
N THR A 176 -7.91 12.80 -1.56
CA THR A 176 -8.28 12.38 -2.91
C THR A 176 -7.04 11.88 -3.67
N GLN A 177 -7.24 11.16 -4.75
CA GLN A 177 -6.17 10.82 -5.68
C GLN A 177 -5.45 12.08 -6.18
N GLY A 178 -6.21 13.14 -6.45
CA GLY A 178 -5.65 14.43 -6.86
C GLY A 178 -4.74 15.07 -5.81
N ASP A 179 -5.08 14.96 -4.54
CA ASP A 179 -4.25 15.44 -3.43
C ASP A 179 -2.92 14.69 -3.37
N VAL A 180 -2.96 13.38 -3.50
CA VAL A 180 -1.75 12.52 -3.47
C VAL A 180 -0.79 12.90 -4.59
N TRP A 181 -1.28 13.00 -5.83
CA TRP A 181 -0.44 13.34 -6.98
C TRP A 181 0.01 14.80 -6.97
N HIS A 182 -0.79 15.70 -6.39
CA HIS A 182 -0.37 17.07 -6.16
C HIS A 182 0.85 17.14 -5.22
N TYR A 183 0.83 16.37 -4.13
CA TYR A 183 1.97 16.28 -3.22
C TYR A 183 3.22 15.74 -3.94
N VAL A 184 3.07 14.71 -4.76
CA VAL A 184 4.16 14.16 -5.58
C VAL A 184 4.74 15.23 -6.50
N ALA A 185 3.88 16.01 -7.17
CA ALA A 185 4.30 17.07 -8.08
C ALA A 185 5.06 18.18 -7.36
N GLU A 186 4.60 18.59 -6.17
CA GLU A 186 5.26 19.65 -5.39
C GLU A 186 6.60 19.24 -4.81
N HIS A 187 6.76 17.98 -4.39
CA HIS A 187 7.93 17.52 -3.63
C HIS A 187 8.86 16.61 -4.43
N GLY A 188 8.51 16.25 -5.66
CA GLY A 188 9.32 15.35 -6.48
C GLY A 188 9.50 13.96 -5.86
N VAL A 189 8.45 13.42 -5.23
CA VAL A 189 8.49 12.10 -4.60
C VAL A 189 8.77 11.03 -5.64
N ASP A 190 9.70 10.11 -5.33
CA ASP A 190 9.97 8.94 -6.18
C ASP A 190 8.78 7.99 -6.13
N THR A 191 8.26 7.62 -7.29
CA THR A 191 7.06 6.79 -7.42
C THR A 191 7.29 5.62 -8.37
N ASN A 192 6.43 4.61 -8.25
CA ASN A 192 6.46 3.45 -9.12
C ASN A 192 6.06 3.86 -10.55
N PRO A 193 6.93 3.62 -11.57
CA PRO A 193 6.62 3.99 -12.94
C PRO A 193 5.40 3.29 -13.53
N LEU A 194 4.91 2.21 -12.93
CA LEU A 194 3.66 1.56 -13.32
C LEU A 194 2.44 2.49 -13.18
N HIS A 195 2.48 3.46 -12.27
CA HIS A 195 1.42 4.47 -12.18
C HIS A 195 1.25 5.29 -13.46
N ASP A 196 2.33 5.52 -14.20
CA ASP A 196 2.30 6.19 -15.50
C ASP A 196 1.82 5.26 -16.64
N GLN A 197 1.67 3.98 -16.36
CA GLN A 197 1.20 2.94 -17.27
C GLN A 197 -0.21 2.45 -16.92
N PHE A 198 -1.02 3.29 -16.28
CA PHE A 198 -2.40 3.01 -15.88
C PHE A 198 -2.57 1.92 -14.81
N TYR A 199 -1.62 1.81 -13.89
CA TYR A 199 -1.73 1.01 -12.67
C TYR A 199 -1.99 1.93 -11.46
N PRO A 200 -3.23 2.31 -11.14
CA PRO A 200 -3.53 3.18 -10.00
C PRO A 200 -3.36 2.44 -8.66
N SER A 201 -3.63 1.14 -8.63
CA SER A 201 -3.44 0.26 -7.49
C SER A 201 -2.58 -0.93 -7.90
N ILE A 202 -1.45 -1.11 -7.23
CA ILE A 202 -0.42 -2.08 -7.59
C ILE A 202 -0.26 -3.13 -6.49
N GLY A 203 -0.23 -4.40 -6.86
CA GLY A 203 0.07 -5.52 -5.99
C GLY A 203 1.04 -6.49 -6.66
N CYS A 204 0.91 -7.78 -6.38
CA CYS A 204 1.68 -8.82 -7.09
C CYS A 204 1.40 -8.76 -8.59
N ALA A 205 2.42 -9.03 -9.41
CA ALA A 205 2.30 -9.01 -10.86
C ALA A 205 1.14 -9.86 -11.41
N PRO A 206 0.93 -11.11 -10.95
CA PRO A 206 -0.18 -11.93 -11.44
C PRO A 206 -1.55 -11.45 -10.98
N CYS A 207 -1.62 -10.57 -9.96
CA CYS A 207 -2.87 -10.08 -9.36
C CYS A 207 -3.22 -8.66 -9.78
N THR A 208 -2.49 -8.05 -10.70
CA THR A 208 -2.66 -6.65 -11.05
C THR A 208 -2.51 -6.45 -12.56
N ARG A 209 -3.49 -5.77 -13.18
CA ARG A 209 -3.42 -5.30 -14.56
C ARG A 209 -3.59 -3.78 -14.64
N PRO A 210 -3.21 -3.14 -15.76
CA PRO A 210 -3.56 -1.75 -15.99
C PRO A 210 -5.07 -1.59 -16.14
N VAL A 211 -5.58 -0.38 -15.88
CA VAL A 211 -6.99 -0.02 -16.06
C VAL A 211 -7.13 1.00 -17.18
N THR A 212 -8.32 1.08 -17.79
CA THR A 212 -8.67 2.15 -18.70
C THR A 212 -9.14 3.38 -17.94
N LEU A 213 -9.02 4.56 -18.53
CA LEU A 213 -9.56 5.78 -17.94
C LEU A 213 -11.07 5.66 -17.73
N GLY A 214 -11.53 5.97 -16.50
CA GLY A 214 -12.91 5.84 -16.08
C GLY A 214 -13.28 4.52 -15.43
N GLU A 215 -12.41 3.51 -15.45
CA GLU A 215 -12.58 2.33 -14.61
C GLU A 215 -12.35 2.65 -13.13
N ASP A 216 -12.92 1.84 -12.25
CA ASP A 216 -12.70 1.92 -10.81
C ASP A 216 -11.20 1.88 -10.46
N PHE A 217 -10.78 2.60 -9.43
CA PHE A 217 -9.40 2.67 -8.95
C PHE A 217 -8.77 1.28 -8.72
N ARG A 218 -9.53 0.32 -8.22
CA ARG A 218 -9.07 -1.05 -7.95
C ARG A 218 -9.53 -2.08 -8.98
N ALA A 219 -10.10 -1.67 -10.10
CA ALA A 219 -10.59 -2.59 -11.15
C ALA A 219 -9.49 -3.52 -11.67
N GLY A 220 -8.23 -3.09 -11.66
CA GLY A 220 -7.08 -3.90 -12.05
C GLY A 220 -6.65 -4.99 -11.05
N ARG A 221 -7.14 -4.95 -9.81
CA ARG A 221 -6.81 -5.92 -8.75
C ARG A 221 -7.73 -7.13 -8.83
N TRP A 222 -7.17 -8.34 -8.87
CA TRP A 222 -7.92 -9.59 -8.99
C TRP A 222 -9.09 -9.46 -9.97
N TRP A 223 -8.85 -8.95 -11.15
CA TRP A 223 -9.86 -8.57 -12.15
C TRP A 223 -10.78 -9.72 -12.58
N TRP A 224 -10.40 -10.97 -12.32
CA TRP A 224 -11.18 -12.16 -12.59
C TRP A 224 -12.15 -12.55 -11.45
N GLU A 225 -12.16 -11.82 -10.33
CA GLU A 225 -12.99 -12.06 -9.16
C GLU A 225 -14.10 -11.01 -9.02
N ASP A 226 -15.15 -11.36 -8.26
CA ASP A 226 -16.18 -10.40 -7.88
C ASP A 226 -15.61 -9.26 -7.02
N GLU A 227 -16.16 -8.06 -7.18
CA GLU A 227 -15.68 -6.85 -6.50
C GLU A 227 -15.63 -6.99 -4.96
N ASN A 228 -16.62 -7.68 -4.37
CA ASN A 228 -16.71 -7.88 -2.92
C ASN A 228 -15.61 -8.76 -2.33
N ALA A 229 -14.86 -9.50 -3.16
CA ALA A 229 -13.77 -10.38 -2.73
C ALA A 229 -12.39 -9.72 -2.80
N LYS A 230 -12.28 -8.49 -3.32
CA LYS A 230 -11.01 -7.83 -3.69
C LYS A 230 -10.24 -7.21 -2.53
N GLU A 231 -10.05 -7.97 -1.45
CA GLU A 231 -9.13 -7.62 -0.37
C GLU A 231 -8.20 -8.79 -0.05
N CYS A 232 -6.93 -8.51 0.22
CA CYS A 232 -5.95 -9.57 0.50
C CYS A 232 -5.89 -10.00 1.97
N GLY A 233 -6.80 -9.50 2.81
CA GLY A 233 -6.83 -9.77 4.25
C GLY A 233 -6.10 -8.76 5.13
N LEU A 234 -5.17 -7.97 4.57
CA LEU A 234 -4.44 -6.93 5.30
C LEU A 234 -5.39 -5.89 5.95
N HIS A 235 -6.48 -5.60 5.28
CA HIS A 235 -7.41 -4.53 5.63
C HIS A 235 -8.84 -5.01 5.83
N VAL A 236 -9.07 -6.33 5.89
CA VAL A 236 -10.38 -6.91 6.18
C VAL A 236 -10.71 -6.67 7.66
N GLN A 237 -11.82 -6.00 7.93
CA GLN A 237 -12.32 -5.88 9.30
C GLN A 237 -12.80 -7.26 9.77
N LYS A 238 -12.27 -7.72 10.88
CA LYS A 238 -12.80 -8.92 11.53
C LYS A 238 -14.19 -8.62 12.07
N SER A 239 -15.21 -9.29 11.52
CA SER A 239 -16.56 -9.23 12.07
C SER A 239 -16.49 -9.65 13.54
N LYS A 240 -16.97 -8.78 14.43
CA LYS A 240 -17.19 -9.17 15.83
C LYS A 240 -18.36 -10.15 15.85
N HIS A 241 -18.11 -11.40 16.12
CA HIS A 241 -19.12 -12.36 16.55
C HIS A 241 -19.26 -12.32 18.06
#